data_97efba4f8f763e1dfc029afd58141656
#
_entry.id   97efba4f8f763e1dfc029afd58141656
#
_cell.length_a   1.000
_cell.length_b   1.000
_cell.length_c   1.000
_cell.angle_alpha   90.00
_cell.angle_beta   90.00
_cell.angle_gamma   90.00
#
_symmetry.space_group_name_H-M   'P 1'
#
loop_
_entity.id
_entity.type
_entity.pdbx_description
1 polymer ?
#
loop_
_entity_poly.entity_id
_entity_poly.type
_entity_poly.pdbx_seq_one_letter_code
_entity_poly.pdbx_strand_id
1 'polypeptide(L)'
;MTDKQFLGEIREGDDRMSADGRVMEMLSEHQCEGWLEGYLLTGGHGILNSYEAFIHIITSMFNQHAKWMKMCRDISWRNRLPSLNILLSSHVWRQDHNGFTHQDPGFLGHVITKKPDIIRVYLPPDANCLLSVFHHCLKTEHKINVVVAGKHPAPQWLTLEEAKGHCAIGVGIWEWASNDKGAEPDIIMACAGDVPTLETLAATSILRKKLPHLKVRGKHLLQSFHSLLLLI
;
A
#
# COMPACT_ATOMS: atom_id res chain seq x y z
N MET A 1 -18.79 -19.62 -3.57
CA MET A 1 -19.32 -18.35 -4.13
C MET A 1 -20.76 -18.58 -4.48
N THR A 2 -21.64 -17.82 -3.90
CA THR A 2 -23.06 -17.82 -4.26
C THR A 2 -23.20 -17.14 -5.62
N ASP A 3 -23.73 -17.85 -6.59
CA ASP A 3 -23.70 -17.46 -7.99
C ASP A 3 -24.66 -16.32 -8.38
N LYS A 4 -25.48 -15.79 -7.53
CA LYS A 4 -26.42 -14.71 -7.87
C LYS A 4 -26.81 -13.91 -6.65
N GLN A 5 -26.13 -12.81 -6.41
CA GLN A 5 -26.53 -11.88 -5.34
C GLN A 5 -27.44 -10.75 -5.83
N PHE A 6 -27.39 -10.39 -7.12
CA PHE A 6 -28.23 -9.37 -7.71
C PHE A 6 -28.64 -9.78 -9.12
N LEU A 7 -29.94 -9.86 -9.36
CA LEU A 7 -30.51 -9.96 -10.70
C LEU A 7 -30.68 -8.54 -11.23
N GLY A 8 -29.81 -8.13 -12.14
CA GLY A 8 -30.03 -6.91 -12.92
C GLY A 8 -31.25 -7.09 -13.85
N GLU A 9 -32.11 -6.09 -13.94
CA GLU A 9 -33.07 -6.02 -15.02
C GLU A 9 -32.33 -5.73 -16.33
N ILE A 10 -32.21 -6.75 -17.17
CA ILE A 10 -31.63 -6.60 -18.51
C ILE A 10 -32.74 -6.18 -19.45
N ARG A 11 -32.57 -5.04 -20.12
CA ARG A 11 -33.49 -4.52 -21.11
C ARG A 11 -32.99 -4.81 -22.53
N GLU A 12 -33.92 -4.88 -23.46
CA GLU A 12 -33.55 -5.02 -24.89
C GLU A 12 -32.68 -3.83 -25.30
N GLY A 13 -31.46 -4.11 -25.77
CA GLY A 13 -30.44 -3.10 -26.09
C GLY A 13 -29.30 -2.95 -25.06
N ASP A 14 -29.36 -3.64 -23.92
CA ASP A 14 -28.28 -3.68 -22.94
C ASP A 14 -27.21 -4.71 -23.33
N ASP A 15 -26.39 -4.37 -24.30
CA ASP A 15 -25.37 -5.26 -24.88
C ASP A 15 -24.12 -5.46 -23.94
N ARG A 16 -24.06 -4.76 -22.83
CA ARG A 16 -22.98 -4.85 -21.84
C ARG A 16 -23.37 -5.46 -20.51
N MET A 17 -24.63 -5.83 -20.32
CA MET A 17 -25.15 -6.39 -19.08
C MET A 17 -25.41 -7.88 -19.19
N SER A 18 -25.03 -8.64 -18.18
CA SER A 18 -25.31 -10.07 -18.08
C SER A 18 -25.91 -10.38 -16.70
N ALA A 19 -26.97 -11.20 -16.68
CA ALA A 19 -27.57 -11.67 -15.43
C ALA A 19 -26.59 -12.51 -14.58
N ASP A 20 -25.60 -13.12 -15.24
CA ASP A 20 -24.57 -13.95 -14.61
C ASP A 20 -23.20 -13.23 -14.55
N GLY A 21 -23.20 -11.92 -14.72
CA GLY A 21 -21.98 -11.12 -14.71
C GLY A 21 -21.25 -11.17 -13.36
N ARG A 22 -19.91 -11.21 -13.43
CA ARG A 22 -19.02 -11.15 -12.25
C ARG A 22 -18.50 -9.75 -11.99
N VAL A 23 -18.75 -8.82 -12.87
CA VAL A 23 -18.40 -7.41 -12.75
C VAL A 23 -19.66 -6.65 -12.41
N MET A 24 -19.59 -5.85 -11.37
CA MET A 24 -20.67 -5.00 -10.89
C MET A 24 -20.21 -3.56 -10.99
N GLU A 25 -20.89 -2.76 -11.81
CA GLU A 25 -20.61 -1.33 -11.94
C GLU A 25 -21.29 -0.57 -10.81
N MET A 26 -20.50 0.18 -10.04
CA MET A 26 -20.99 0.99 -8.93
C MET A 26 -20.24 2.32 -8.86
N LEU A 27 -20.98 3.42 -8.93
CA LEU A 27 -20.45 4.78 -8.89
C LEU A 27 -20.44 5.34 -7.45
N SER A 28 -20.07 4.52 -6.48
CA SER A 28 -20.01 4.93 -5.08
C SER A 28 -18.90 4.18 -4.35
N GLU A 29 -17.85 4.87 -3.99
CA GLU A 29 -16.73 4.35 -3.20
C GLU A 29 -17.19 3.84 -1.84
N HIS A 30 -18.14 4.54 -1.20
CA HIS A 30 -18.74 4.11 0.07
C HIS A 30 -19.41 2.74 -0.07
N GLN A 31 -20.14 2.53 -1.15
CA GLN A 31 -20.83 1.28 -1.39
C GLN A 31 -19.87 0.15 -1.72
N CYS A 32 -18.83 0.43 -2.50
CA CYS A 32 -17.76 -0.52 -2.78
C CYS A 32 -17.03 -0.95 -1.49
N GLU A 33 -16.70 0.00 -0.61
CA GLU A 33 -16.11 -0.33 0.70
C GLU A 33 -17.07 -1.12 1.57
N GLY A 34 -18.35 -0.72 1.67
CA GLY A 34 -19.36 -1.42 2.46
C GLY A 34 -19.55 -2.87 2.01
N TRP A 35 -19.54 -3.12 0.71
CA TRP A 35 -19.58 -4.49 0.18
C TRP A 35 -18.32 -5.29 0.51
N LEU A 36 -17.15 -4.67 0.38
CA LEU A 36 -15.90 -5.32 0.78
C LEU A 36 -15.90 -5.65 2.26
N GLU A 37 -16.31 -4.72 3.13
CA GLU A 37 -16.44 -4.97 4.56
C GLU A 37 -17.39 -6.14 4.86
N GLY A 38 -18.57 -6.16 4.23
CA GLY A 38 -19.51 -7.27 4.34
C GLY A 38 -18.92 -8.60 3.90
N TYR A 39 -18.15 -8.60 2.81
CA TYR A 39 -17.48 -9.80 2.30
C TYR A 39 -16.38 -10.29 3.25
N LEU A 40 -15.59 -9.39 3.83
CA LEU A 40 -14.58 -9.72 4.85
C LEU A 40 -15.22 -10.36 6.09
N LEU A 41 -16.41 -9.90 6.49
CA LEU A 41 -17.16 -10.47 7.60
C LEU A 41 -17.55 -11.94 7.39
N THR A 42 -17.69 -12.37 6.15
CA THR A 42 -17.97 -13.77 5.79
C THR A 42 -16.72 -14.62 5.63
N GLY A 43 -15.53 -14.08 5.92
CA GLY A 43 -14.24 -14.75 5.75
C GLY A 43 -13.63 -14.62 4.35
N GLY A 44 -14.25 -13.83 3.46
CA GLY A 44 -13.69 -13.52 2.14
C GLY A 44 -12.50 -12.58 2.20
N HIS A 45 -11.74 -12.50 1.11
CA HIS A 45 -10.58 -11.61 0.97
C HIS A 45 -10.79 -10.64 -0.18
N GLY A 46 -10.32 -9.42 -0.04
CA GLY A 46 -10.47 -8.43 -1.09
C GLY A 46 -9.52 -7.26 -0.96
N ILE A 47 -9.54 -6.41 -1.98
CA ILE A 47 -8.71 -5.21 -2.09
C ILE A 47 -9.60 -4.06 -2.58
N LEU A 48 -9.60 -2.95 -1.87
CA LEU A 48 -10.15 -1.68 -2.35
C LEU A 48 -9.04 -0.91 -3.05
N ASN A 49 -9.20 -0.65 -4.35
CA ASN A 49 -8.25 0.15 -5.11
C ASN A 49 -8.81 1.53 -5.39
N SER A 50 -8.02 2.57 -5.12
CA SER A 50 -8.39 3.95 -5.42
C SER A 50 -7.13 4.80 -5.69
N TYR A 51 -7.34 6.01 -6.20
CA TYR A 51 -6.31 7.03 -6.21
C TYR A 51 -6.20 7.69 -4.83
N GLU A 52 -5.02 8.14 -4.46
CA GLU A 52 -4.80 8.84 -3.19
C GLU A 52 -5.72 10.07 -3.05
N ALA A 53 -5.93 10.81 -4.16
CA ALA A 53 -6.79 11.98 -4.17
C ALA A 53 -8.29 11.69 -3.90
N PHE A 54 -8.77 10.50 -4.22
CA PHE A 54 -10.19 10.15 -4.09
C PHE A 54 -10.49 9.30 -2.86
N ILE A 55 -9.51 8.65 -2.28
CA ILE A 55 -9.72 7.76 -1.14
C ILE A 55 -10.31 8.48 0.08
N HIS A 56 -10.17 9.80 0.17
CA HIS A 56 -10.79 10.59 1.24
C HIS A 56 -12.31 10.46 1.32
N ILE A 57 -12.97 10.12 0.22
CA ILE A 57 -14.42 9.89 0.18
C ILE A 57 -14.83 8.86 1.22
N ILE A 58 -14.01 7.82 1.44
CA ILE A 58 -14.31 6.74 2.39
C ILE A 58 -13.76 6.96 3.81
N THR A 59 -13.17 8.11 4.11
CA THR A 59 -12.49 8.34 5.40
C THR A 59 -13.37 8.06 6.62
N SER A 60 -14.67 8.39 6.54
CA SER A 60 -15.61 8.14 7.64
C SER A 60 -15.86 6.64 7.86
N MET A 61 -16.04 5.87 6.80
CA MET A 61 -16.23 4.42 6.85
C MET A 61 -14.95 3.74 7.32
N PHE A 62 -13.80 4.09 6.76
CA PHE A 62 -12.50 3.66 7.23
C PHE A 62 -12.33 3.86 8.75
N ASN A 63 -12.72 5.03 9.28
CA ASN A 63 -12.68 5.30 10.71
C ASN A 63 -13.56 4.37 11.53
N GLN A 64 -14.77 4.10 11.05
CA GLN A 64 -15.68 3.17 11.71
C GLN A 64 -15.14 1.75 11.66
N HIS A 65 -14.64 1.33 10.51
CA HIS A 65 -14.02 0.01 10.36
C HIS A 65 -12.82 -0.17 11.30
N ALA A 66 -11.94 0.84 11.43
CA ALA A 66 -10.80 0.79 12.34
C ALA A 66 -11.21 0.67 13.82
N LYS A 67 -12.25 1.40 14.25
CA LYS A 67 -12.81 1.28 15.60
C LYS A 67 -13.40 -0.09 15.83
N TRP A 68 -14.19 -0.55 14.89
CA TRP A 68 -14.85 -1.83 14.95
C TRP A 68 -13.85 -2.99 14.95
N MET A 69 -12.84 -2.97 14.10
CA MET A 69 -11.77 -3.97 14.06
C MET A 69 -11.04 -4.07 15.39
N LYS A 70 -10.76 -2.92 16.03
CA LYS A 70 -10.15 -2.88 17.37
C LYS A 70 -11.02 -3.58 18.41
N MET A 71 -12.32 -3.29 18.42
CA MET A 71 -13.25 -3.91 19.38
C MET A 71 -13.40 -5.41 19.13
N CYS A 72 -13.52 -5.81 17.88
CA CYS A 72 -13.65 -7.23 17.51
C CYS A 72 -12.46 -8.07 17.93
N ARG A 73 -11.25 -7.52 17.90
CA ARG A 73 -10.04 -8.23 18.31
C ARG A 73 -10.05 -8.64 19.78
N ASP A 74 -10.67 -7.84 20.63
CA ASP A 74 -10.70 -8.04 22.07
C ASP A 74 -11.84 -9.02 22.51
N ILE A 75 -12.65 -9.50 21.56
CA ILE A 75 -13.75 -10.43 21.81
C ILE A 75 -13.26 -11.87 21.59
N SER A 76 -13.04 -12.62 22.66
CA SER A 76 -12.42 -13.94 22.66
C SER A 76 -13.18 -15.04 21.90
N TRP A 77 -14.49 -14.94 21.80
CA TRP A 77 -15.34 -15.93 21.11
C TRP A 77 -15.51 -15.62 19.60
N ARG A 78 -15.04 -14.47 19.12
CA ARG A 78 -15.17 -14.07 17.73
C ARG A 78 -14.00 -14.59 16.91
N ASN A 79 -14.32 -15.18 15.75
CA ASN A 79 -13.30 -15.60 14.79
C ASN A 79 -12.50 -14.38 14.30
N ARG A 80 -11.25 -14.63 13.96
CA ARG A 80 -10.42 -13.62 13.31
C ARG A 80 -10.98 -13.25 11.94
N LEU A 81 -10.88 -12.00 11.60
CA LEU A 81 -11.40 -11.44 10.37
C LEU A 81 -10.26 -11.17 9.39
N PRO A 82 -10.43 -11.49 8.11
CA PRO A 82 -9.51 -11.05 7.08
C PRO A 82 -9.31 -9.54 7.12
N SER A 83 -8.10 -9.11 6.80
CA SER A 83 -7.73 -7.69 6.83
C SER A 83 -8.40 -6.89 5.71
N LEU A 84 -8.73 -5.64 5.99
CA LEU A 84 -9.09 -4.67 4.97
C LEU A 84 -7.81 -4.22 4.26
N ASN A 85 -7.72 -4.44 2.95
CA ASN A 85 -6.57 -4.08 2.14
C ASN A 85 -6.93 -2.94 1.18
N ILE A 86 -6.21 -1.85 1.25
CA ILE A 86 -6.39 -0.66 0.41
C ILE A 86 -5.14 -0.47 -0.42
N LEU A 87 -5.31 -0.37 -1.75
CA LEU A 87 -4.27 -0.02 -2.69
C LEU A 87 -4.48 1.40 -3.19
N LEU A 88 -3.52 2.27 -2.94
CA LEU A 88 -3.46 3.60 -3.52
C LEU A 88 -2.57 3.53 -4.78
N SER A 89 -3.22 3.41 -5.94
CA SER A 89 -2.55 3.18 -7.22
C SER A 89 -2.13 4.44 -7.97
N SER A 90 -2.36 5.61 -7.38
CA SER A 90 -1.89 6.91 -7.88
C SER A 90 -1.63 7.81 -6.69
N HIS A 91 -0.43 8.33 -6.58
CA HIS A 91 0.06 9.06 -5.42
C HIS A 91 0.61 10.44 -5.79
N VAL A 92 0.78 11.29 -4.79
CA VAL A 92 1.18 12.69 -4.92
C VAL A 92 2.53 12.91 -5.61
N TRP A 93 3.44 11.96 -5.56
CA TRP A 93 4.77 12.07 -6.19
C TRP A 93 4.75 11.98 -7.73
N ARG A 94 3.64 11.48 -8.30
CA ARG A 94 3.42 11.38 -9.74
C ARG A 94 2.10 12.04 -10.14
N GLN A 95 2.15 13.35 -10.30
CA GLN A 95 0.99 14.19 -10.57
C GLN A 95 0.63 14.31 -12.05
N ASP A 96 1.55 13.97 -12.93
CA ASP A 96 1.45 14.13 -14.37
C ASP A 96 0.27 13.40 -15.01
N HIS A 97 -0.22 12.34 -14.39
CA HIS A 97 -1.33 11.55 -14.91
C HIS A 97 -2.68 11.79 -14.23
N ASN A 98 -2.73 12.61 -13.19
CA ASN A 98 -3.97 12.96 -12.48
C ASN A 98 -4.36 14.42 -12.63
N GLY A 99 -3.47 15.28 -13.15
CA GLY A 99 -3.65 16.73 -13.20
C GLY A 99 -3.47 17.41 -11.85
N PHE A 100 -3.41 18.72 -11.88
CA PHE A 100 -3.11 19.56 -10.69
C PHE A 100 -4.18 19.50 -9.60
N THR A 101 -5.41 19.18 -9.96
CA THR A 101 -6.58 19.25 -9.06
C THR A 101 -6.84 17.96 -8.32
N HIS A 102 -6.09 16.88 -8.63
CA HIS A 102 -6.31 15.55 -8.09
C HIS A 102 -5.16 15.13 -7.16
N GLN A 103 -4.83 16.01 -6.23
CA GLN A 103 -3.71 15.87 -5.28
C GLN A 103 -4.25 16.01 -3.86
N ASP A 104 -4.31 14.94 -3.11
CA ASP A 104 -4.66 14.97 -1.71
C ASP A 104 -4.00 13.83 -0.93
N PRO A 105 -2.82 14.06 -0.33
CA PRO A 105 -2.11 13.06 0.46
C PRO A 105 -2.67 12.93 1.89
N GLY A 106 -3.69 13.68 2.26
CA GLY A 106 -4.20 13.78 3.62
C GLY A 106 -4.73 12.47 4.19
N PHE A 107 -5.20 11.54 3.34
CA PHE A 107 -5.65 10.23 3.80
C PHE A 107 -4.54 9.44 4.51
N LEU A 108 -3.32 9.42 3.98
CA LEU A 108 -2.18 8.77 4.64
C LEU A 108 -1.88 9.42 5.98
N GLY A 109 -1.87 10.76 6.05
CA GLY A 109 -1.75 11.50 7.31
C GLY A 109 -2.80 11.08 8.34
N HIS A 110 -4.05 10.88 7.89
CA HIS A 110 -5.12 10.40 8.74
C HIS A 110 -4.92 8.94 9.18
N VAL A 111 -4.50 8.06 8.29
CA VAL A 111 -4.25 6.64 8.56
C VAL A 111 -3.19 6.45 9.63
N ILE A 112 -2.05 7.15 9.54
CA ILE A 112 -0.93 7.01 10.48
C ILE A 112 -1.23 7.51 11.91
N THR A 113 -2.33 8.25 12.12
CA THR A 113 -2.79 8.63 13.47
C THR A 113 -3.43 7.47 14.24
N LYS A 114 -3.74 6.37 13.56
CA LYS A 114 -4.38 5.21 14.20
C LYS A 114 -3.35 4.32 14.90
N LYS A 115 -3.85 3.42 15.74
CA LYS A 115 -2.97 2.50 16.48
C LYS A 115 -2.19 1.55 15.57
N PRO A 116 -0.88 1.39 15.76
CA PRO A 116 -0.03 0.56 14.90
C PRO A 116 -0.34 -0.94 14.99
N ASP A 117 -1.03 -1.38 16.02
CA ASP A 117 -1.46 -2.76 16.18
C ASP A 117 -2.58 -3.17 15.21
N ILE A 118 -3.30 -2.18 14.61
CA ILE A 118 -4.35 -2.40 13.62
C ILE A 118 -3.89 -1.96 12.23
N ILE A 119 -3.22 -0.82 12.11
CA ILE A 119 -2.85 -0.21 10.84
C ILE A 119 -1.44 -0.60 10.42
N ARG A 120 -1.29 -0.84 9.11
CA ARG A 120 0.00 -0.96 8.41
C ARG A 120 -0.04 -0.12 7.14
N VAL A 121 1.02 0.64 6.90
CA VAL A 121 1.23 1.37 5.65
C VAL A 121 2.50 0.84 5.01
N TYR A 122 2.41 0.44 3.76
CA TYR A 122 3.51 -0.11 2.97
C TYR A 122 3.83 0.81 1.80
N LEU A 123 5.11 1.02 1.58
CA LEU A 123 5.66 1.91 0.55
C LEU A 123 6.68 1.10 -0.29
N PRO A 124 6.22 0.14 -1.12
CA PRO A 124 7.10 -0.69 -1.92
C PRO A 124 7.86 0.14 -2.96
N PRO A 125 9.16 -0.16 -3.20
CA PRO A 125 9.98 0.57 -4.16
C PRO A 125 9.78 0.09 -5.60
N ASP A 126 9.27 -1.12 -5.80
CA ASP A 126 9.11 -1.77 -7.09
C ASP A 126 8.00 -2.83 -7.09
N ALA A 127 7.74 -3.41 -8.28
CA ALA A 127 6.65 -4.36 -8.47
C ALA A 127 6.87 -5.70 -7.72
N ASN A 128 8.10 -6.18 -7.57
CA ASN A 128 8.37 -7.42 -6.84
C ASN A 128 8.13 -7.26 -5.33
N CYS A 129 8.51 -6.11 -4.79
CA CYS A 129 8.16 -5.76 -3.40
C CYS A 129 6.65 -5.57 -3.23
N LEU A 130 5.96 -4.92 -4.20
CA LEU A 130 4.51 -4.78 -4.18
C LEU A 130 3.82 -6.14 -4.16
N LEU A 131 4.23 -7.08 -5.02
CA LEU A 131 3.68 -8.43 -5.06
C LEU A 131 3.90 -9.18 -3.74
N SER A 132 5.11 -9.09 -3.17
CA SER A 132 5.44 -9.69 -1.88
C SER A 132 4.60 -9.12 -0.74
N VAL A 133 4.42 -7.79 -0.71
CA VAL A 133 3.57 -7.10 0.27
C VAL A 133 2.12 -7.53 0.16
N PHE A 134 1.54 -7.56 -1.05
CA PHE A 134 0.15 -7.98 -1.21
C PHE A 134 -0.08 -9.44 -0.85
N HIS A 135 0.85 -10.32 -1.17
CA HIS A 135 0.79 -11.70 -0.71
C HIS A 135 0.74 -11.79 0.83
N HIS A 136 1.52 -10.95 1.51
CA HIS A 136 1.47 -10.85 2.96
C HIS A 136 0.13 -10.25 3.44
N CYS A 137 -0.30 -9.13 2.89
CA CYS A 137 -1.53 -8.44 3.28
C CYS A 137 -2.78 -9.34 3.19
N LEU A 138 -2.90 -10.13 2.12
CA LEU A 138 -4.01 -11.05 1.93
C LEU A 138 -4.04 -12.21 2.94
N LYS A 139 -2.92 -12.49 3.60
CA LYS A 139 -2.83 -13.51 4.66
C LYS A 139 -2.98 -12.94 6.07
N THR A 140 -2.93 -11.62 6.22
CA THR A 140 -3.09 -10.99 7.53
C THR A 140 -4.53 -10.96 7.99
N GLU A 141 -4.70 -10.99 9.30
CA GLU A 141 -6.00 -10.91 9.97
C GLU A 141 -6.00 -9.76 10.97
N HIS A 142 -7.16 -9.17 11.21
CA HIS A 142 -7.36 -8.07 12.14
C HIS A 142 -6.45 -6.87 11.88
N LYS A 143 -6.17 -6.59 10.60
CA LYS A 143 -5.37 -5.44 10.16
C LYS A 143 -6.13 -4.62 9.12
N ILE A 144 -5.71 -3.39 8.99
CA ILE A 144 -6.00 -2.57 7.83
C ILE A 144 -4.65 -2.26 7.19
N ASN A 145 -4.47 -2.75 5.99
CA ASN A 145 -3.24 -2.57 5.22
C ASN A 145 -3.48 -1.51 4.15
N VAL A 146 -2.67 -0.47 4.15
CA VAL A 146 -2.68 0.56 3.11
C VAL A 146 -1.36 0.46 2.35
N VAL A 147 -1.45 0.22 1.06
CA VAL A 147 -0.29 0.06 0.17
C VAL A 147 -0.29 1.20 -0.84
N VAL A 148 0.81 1.92 -0.94
CA VAL A 148 0.96 3.03 -1.90
C VAL A 148 1.89 2.58 -3.01
N ALA A 149 1.40 2.57 -4.25
CA ALA A 149 2.17 2.19 -5.42
C ALA A 149 1.71 2.95 -6.66
N GLY A 150 2.65 3.32 -7.52
CA GLY A 150 2.33 3.95 -8.80
C GLY A 150 1.72 2.96 -9.79
N LYS A 151 0.84 3.46 -10.66
CA LYS A 151 0.21 2.67 -11.75
C LYS A 151 1.01 2.65 -13.05
N HIS A 152 2.05 3.47 -13.14
CA HIS A 152 2.90 3.57 -14.32
C HIS A 152 4.10 2.61 -14.24
N PRO A 153 4.63 2.20 -15.39
CA PRO A 153 5.89 1.46 -15.42
C PRO A 153 6.99 2.20 -14.65
N ALA A 154 7.70 1.47 -13.82
CA ALA A 154 8.79 1.99 -12.99
C ALA A 154 9.99 1.01 -13.03
N PRO A 155 11.20 1.46 -12.70
CA PRO A 155 12.34 0.58 -12.59
C PRO A 155 12.11 -0.55 -11.60
N GLN A 156 12.63 -1.73 -11.94
CA GLN A 156 12.65 -2.90 -11.06
C GLN A 156 14.02 -2.99 -10.41
N TRP A 157 14.08 -2.89 -9.08
CA TRP A 157 15.33 -2.81 -8.32
C TRP A 157 15.78 -4.16 -7.77
N LEU A 158 14.84 -4.96 -7.30
CA LEU A 158 15.11 -6.23 -6.64
C LEU A 158 14.52 -7.40 -7.44
N THR A 159 15.20 -8.52 -7.46
CA THR A 159 14.60 -9.78 -7.90
C THR A 159 13.50 -10.20 -6.93
N LEU A 160 12.64 -11.13 -7.32
CA LEU A 160 11.54 -11.57 -6.43
C LEU A 160 12.06 -12.17 -5.11
N GLU A 161 13.18 -12.89 -5.15
CA GLU A 161 13.75 -13.49 -3.93
C GLU A 161 14.36 -12.43 -3.01
N GLU A 162 15.09 -11.47 -3.54
CA GLU A 162 15.58 -10.32 -2.77
C GLU A 162 14.43 -9.50 -2.18
N ALA A 163 13.37 -9.27 -2.97
CA ALA A 163 12.18 -8.56 -2.52
C ALA A 163 11.49 -9.27 -1.35
N LYS A 164 11.35 -10.61 -1.39
CA LYS A 164 10.80 -11.39 -0.27
C LYS A 164 11.64 -11.20 1.00
N GLY A 165 12.97 -11.30 0.88
CA GLY A 165 13.89 -11.08 2.01
C GLY A 165 13.78 -9.67 2.58
N HIS A 166 13.80 -8.65 1.71
CA HIS A 166 13.66 -7.26 2.09
C HIS A 166 12.30 -6.97 2.76
N CYS A 167 11.20 -7.47 2.19
CA CYS A 167 9.86 -7.29 2.72
C CYS A 167 9.66 -7.99 4.08
N ALA A 168 10.33 -9.10 4.32
CA ALA A 168 10.25 -9.81 5.59
C ALA A 168 10.89 -9.02 6.75
N ILE A 169 11.97 -8.27 6.46
CA ILE A 169 12.68 -7.44 7.44
C ILE A 169 12.04 -6.06 7.58
N GLY A 170 11.50 -5.52 6.47
CA GLY A 170 10.83 -4.22 6.42
C GLY A 170 11.75 -3.01 6.29
N VAL A 171 13.05 -3.18 6.45
CA VAL A 171 14.09 -2.18 6.24
C VAL A 171 15.36 -2.88 5.78
N GLY A 172 16.11 -2.26 4.87
CA GLY A 172 17.35 -2.86 4.39
C GLY A 172 18.37 -1.85 3.90
N ILE A 173 19.63 -2.19 4.04
CA ILE A 173 20.75 -1.48 3.41
C ILE A 173 20.88 -2.06 2.01
N TRP A 174 20.94 -1.19 1.00
CA TRP A 174 21.20 -1.59 -0.37
C TRP A 174 22.68 -1.40 -0.68
N GLU A 175 23.45 -2.48 -0.53
CA GLU A 175 24.89 -2.46 -0.69
C GLU A 175 25.31 -1.99 -2.10
N TRP A 176 24.57 -2.40 -3.13
CA TRP A 176 24.81 -1.99 -4.52
C TRP A 176 24.60 -0.47 -4.74
N ALA A 177 23.79 0.19 -3.93
CA ALA A 177 23.58 1.63 -3.94
C ALA A 177 24.53 2.38 -2.99
N SER A 178 25.33 1.66 -2.19
CA SER A 178 26.24 2.19 -1.16
C SER A 178 27.70 2.19 -1.65
N ASN A 179 28.57 2.98 -1.01
CA ASN A 179 30.03 2.94 -1.24
C ASN A 179 30.85 2.93 0.05
N ASP A 180 30.19 2.79 1.20
CA ASP A 180 30.83 2.75 2.52
C ASP A 180 31.56 1.40 2.81
N LYS A 181 31.27 0.34 2.04
CA LYS A 181 31.87 -1.00 2.18
C LYS A 181 31.80 -1.54 3.63
N GLY A 182 30.70 -1.25 4.33
CA GLY A 182 30.49 -1.67 5.70
C GLY A 182 31.18 -0.79 6.76
N ALA A 183 31.94 0.24 6.37
CA ALA A 183 32.51 1.20 7.30
C ALA A 183 31.44 2.19 7.79
N GLU A 184 31.76 2.97 8.83
CA GLU A 184 30.89 4.06 9.30
C GLU A 184 30.62 5.03 8.14
N PRO A 185 29.36 5.28 7.78
CA PRO A 185 29.01 6.19 6.68
C PRO A 185 29.09 7.64 7.15
N ASP A 186 29.51 8.54 6.25
CA ASP A 186 29.40 9.98 6.44
C ASP A 186 27.99 10.47 6.19
N ILE A 187 27.25 9.80 5.26
CA ILE A 187 25.89 10.14 4.85
C ILE A 187 25.05 8.87 4.74
N ILE A 188 23.83 8.92 5.30
CA ILE A 188 22.79 7.90 5.07
C ILE A 188 21.71 8.52 4.19
N MET A 189 21.48 7.92 3.01
CA MET A 189 20.40 8.27 2.10
C MET A 189 19.26 7.29 2.30
N ALA A 190 18.17 7.74 2.93
CA ALA A 190 17.01 6.90 3.25
C ALA A 190 15.82 7.25 2.36
N CYS A 191 15.08 6.22 1.92
CA CYS A 191 13.88 6.38 1.07
C CYS A 191 12.81 5.34 1.39
N ALA A 192 11.58 5.61 0.94
CA ALA A 192 10.44 4.71 0.98
C ALA A 192 9.50 5.04 -0.20
N GLY A 193 8.96 4.01 -0.85
CA GLY A 193 8.10 4.15 -2.03
C GLY A 193 8.87 4.20 -3.35
N ASP A 194 8.15 4.14 -4.46
CA ASP A 194 8.70 3.99 -5.81
C ASP A 194 9.46 5.24 -6.30
N VAL A 195 8.80 6.39 -6.37
CA VAL A 195 9.42 7.65 -6.84
C VAL A 195 10.49 8.16 -5.87
N PRO A 196 10.28 8.23 -4.54
CA PRO A 196 11.34 8.63 -3.63
C PRO A 196 12.58 7.73 -3.71
N THR A 197 12.40 6.44 -3.98
CA THR A 197 13.52 5.53 -4.19
C THR A 197 14.32 5.87 -5.46
N LEU A 198 13.63 6.11 -6.58
CA LEU A 198 14.26 6.53 -7.83
C LEU A 198 15.09 7.81 -7.63
N GLU A 199 14.50 8.82 -7.03
CA GLU A 199 15.13 10.12 -6.80
C GLU A 199 16.31 10.00 -5.82
N THR A 200 16.18 9.20 -4.77
CA THR A 200 17.26 8.97 -3.80
C THR A 200 18.45 8.26 -4.46
N LEU A 201 18.20 7.28 -5.31
CA LEU A 201 19.25 6.57 -6.05
C LEU A 201 19.96 7.51 -7.04
N ALA A 202 19.21 8.36 -7.73
CA ALA A 202 19.77 9.38 -8.61
C ALA A 202 20.65 10.38 -7.83
N ALA A 203 20.15 10.90 -6.72
CA ALA A 203 20.89 11.80 -5.83
C ALA A 203 22.16 11.14 -5.28
N THR A 204 22.06 9.89 -4.84
CA THR A 204 23.22 9.10 -4.36
C THR A 204 24.28 8.96 -5.45
N SER A 205 23.86 8.68 -6.69
CA SER A 205 24.78 8.59 -7.82
C SER A 205 25.53 9.92 -8.10
N ILE A 206 24.80 11.05 -7.98
CA ILE A 206 25.39 12.39 -8.15
C ILE A 206 26.38 12.69 -7.01
N LEU A 207 26.00 12.41 -5.76
CA LEU A 207 26.87 12.61 -4.60
C LEU A 207 28.19 11.83 -4.75
N ARG A 208 28.11 10.57 -5.10
CA ARG A 208 29.30 9.72 -5.29
C ARG A 208 30.22 10.23 -6.40
N LYS A 209 29.69 10.86 -7.45
CA LYS A 209 30.45 11.48 -8.53
C LYS A 209 31.08 12.81 -8.13
N LYS A 210 30.34 13.65 -7.42
CA LYS A 210 30.77 15.00 -7.04
C LYS A 210 31.65 15.03 -5.79
N LEU A 211 31.40 14.13 -4.84
CA LEU A 211 32.07 14.06 -3.54
C LEU A 211 32.56 12.62 -3.29
N PRO A 212 33.54 12.11 -4.08
CA PRO A 212 33.95 10.71 -4.05
C PRO A 212 34.63 10.28 -2.73
N HIS A 213 35.06 11.24 -1.91
CA HIS A 213 35.63 11.00 -0.57
C HIS A 213 34.59 10.66 0.49
N LEU A 214 33.33 10.97 0.24
CA LEU A 214 32.25 10.67 1.18
C LEU A 214 31.76 9.22 1.06
N LYS A 215 31.57 8.59 2.22
CA LYS A 215 30.98 7.27 2.34
C LYS A 215 29.47 7.42 2.45
N VAL A 216 28.75 6.97 1.44
CA VAL A 216 27.28 7.08 1.36
C VAL A 216 26.69 5.70 1.50
N ARG A 217 25.71 5.56 2.41
CA ARG A 217 24.92 4.33 2.61
C ARG A 217 23.50 4.55 2.16
N GLY A 218 23.02 3.72 1.24
CA GLY A 218 21.62 3.68 0.81
C GLY A 218 20.78 2.78 1.72
N LYS A 219 19.67 3.29 2.22
CA LYS A 219 18.74 2.56 3.09
C LYS A 219 17.31 2.69 2.57
N HIS A 220 16.61 1.58 2.39
CA HIS A 220 15.21 1.58 2.00
C HIS A 220 14.31 1.07 3.13
N LEU A 221 13.15 1.73 3.30
CA LEU A 221 12.13 1.41 4.28
C LEU A 221 10.84 1.00 3.58
N LEU A 222 10.34 -0.18 3.90
CA LEU A 222 9.12 -0.72 3.32
C LEU A 222 7.86 -0.30 4.08
N GLN A 223 7.96 -0.17 5.41
CA GLN A 223 6.81 0.13 6.29
C GLN A 223 6.93 1.50 6.93
N SER A 224 5.76 2.10 7.22
CA SER A 224 5.69 3.39 7.90
C SER A 224 6.16 3.34 9.36
N PHE A 225 6.61 4.45 9.78
CA PHE A 225 7.21 5.02 10.99
C PHE A 225 7.07 4.31 12.34
N HIS A 226 6.08 3.46 12.61
CA HIS A 226 5.97 2.84 13.94
C HIS A 226 7.04 1.78 14.23
N SER A 227 7.61 1.18 13.18
CA SER A 227 8.77 0.28 13.31
C SER A 227 10.09 1.06 13.35
N LEU A 228 10.10 2.33 12.94
CA LEU A 228 11.30 3.17 12.87
C LEU A 228 11.73 3.70 14.25
N LEU A 229 10.77 3.95 15.16
CA LEU A 229 11.09 4.40 16.53
C LEU A 229 11.82 3.36 17.38
N LEU A 230 11.90 2.12 16.90
CA LEU A 230 12.66 1.04 17.55
C LEU A 230 14.05 0.80 16.90
N LEU A 231 14.41 1.58 15.87
CA LEU A 231 15.65 1.38 15.09
C LEU A 231 16.56 2.63 14.99
N ILE A 232 16.24 3.68 15.77
CA ILE A 232 17.11 4.87 15.94
C ILE A 232 17.78 4.80 17.33
#